data_e61538b815d58d742a6a3aad738d41b5
#
_entry.id   e61538b815d58d742a6a3aad738d41b5
#
_cell.length_a   1.000
_cell.length_b   1.000
_cell.length_c   1.000
_cell.angle_alpha   90.00
_cell.angle_beta   90.00
_cell.angle_gamma   90.00
#
_symmetry.space_group_name_H-M   'P 1'
#
loop_
_entity.id
_entity.type
_entity.pdbx_description
1 polymer ?
#
loop_
_entity_poly.entity_id
_entity_poly.type
_entity_poly.pdbx_seq_one_letter_code
_entity_poly.pdbx_strand_id
1 'polypeptide(L)'
;MGDLNLMRTDSKKLFQAGLALALDTWAEAGAAGFDWSDVDYFIAHQTSVVHIRAMANALGVPESRFPLSLPTYGNIGPAAVPFTLAREVDRLSSGMRVLLLGIGSGLNTSYAEITW
;
A
#
# COMPACT_ATOMS: atom_id res chain seq x y z
N MET A 1 -23.83 -0.28 -27.10
CA MET A 1 -24.44 -0.57 -25.77
C MET A 1 -23.48 -1.35 -24.86
N GLY A 2 -22.65 -2.26 -25.38
CA GLY A 2 -21.69 -3.03 -24.59
C GLY A 2 -20.62 -2.22 -23.87
N ASP A 3 -20.30 -1.03 -24.35
CA ASP A 3 -19.21 -0.20 -23.79
C ASP A 3 -19.54 0.44 -22.44
N LEU A 4 -20.81 0.52 -22.06
CA LEU A 4 -21.24 1.15 -20.80
C LEU A 4 -20.82 0.37 -19.55
N ASN A 5 -20.56 -0.93 -19.71
CA ASN A 5 -20.17 -1.81 -18.61
C ASN A 5 -18.68 -2.22 -18.64
N LEU A 6 -17.90 -1.60 -19.54
CA LEU A 6 -16.47 -1.90 -19.67
C LEU A 6 -15.65 -0.98 -18.80
N MET A 7 -14.82 -1.56 -17.94
CA MET A 7 -13.76 -0.85 -17.24
C MET A 7 -12.63 -0.55 -18.22
N ARG A 8 -12.29 0.73 -18.36
CA ARG A 8 -11.13 1.16 -19.14
C ARG A 8 -10.08 1.73 -18.22
N THR A 9 -8.87 1.18 -18.30
CA THR A 9 -7.76 1.58 -17.45
C THR A 9 -6.49 1.75 -18.27
N ASP A 10 -5.82 2.89 -18.08
CA ASP A 10 -4.44 3.09 -18.53
C ASP A 10 -3.52 2.70 -17.37
N SER A 11 -3.03 1.47 -17.37
CA SER A 11 -2.24 0.90 -16.27
C SER A 11 -0.95 1.68 -16.01
N LYS A 12 -0.30 2.21 -17.06
CA LYS A 12 0.94 2.98 -16.90
C LYS A 12 0.68 4.32 -16.24
N LYS A 13 -0.33 5.05 -16.69
CA LYS A 13 -0.73 6.34 -16.08
C LYS A 13 -1.22 6.14 -14.66
N LEU A 14 -2.00 5.11 -14.41
CA LEU A 14 -2.49 4.78 -13.08
C LEU A 14 -1.35 4.47 -12.12
N PHE A 15 -0.36 3.70 -12.56
CA PHE A 15 0.84 3.41 -11.78
C PHE A 15 1.61 4.67 -11.43
N GLN A 16 1.89 5.53 -12.42
CA GLN A 16 2.64 6.77 -12.23
C GLN A 16 1.91 7.74 -11.30
N ALA A 17 0.62 7.94 -11.51
CA ALA A 17 -0.21 8.81 -10.69
C ALA A 17 -0.35 8.28 -9.26
N GLY A 18 -0.52 6.98 -9.10
CA GLY A 18 -0.62 6.32 -7.80
C GLY A 18 0.67 6.43 -6.99
N LEU A 19 1.82 6.21 -7.63
CA LEU A 19 3.12 6.34 -6.98
C LEU A 19 3.39 7.81 -6.56
N ALA A 20 3.11 8.77 -7.44
CA ALA A 20 3.26 10.19 -7.13
C ALA A 20 2.40 10.60 -5.94
N LEU A 21 1.12 10.19 -5.93
CA LEU A 21 0.21 10.47 -4.82
C LEU A 21 0.67 9.82 -3.51
N ALA A 22 1.18 8.60 -3.57
CA ALA A 22 1.72 7.92 -2.39
C ALA A 22 2.93 8.66 -1.81
N LEU A 23 3.81 9.17 -2.65
CA LEU A 23 4.97 9.97 -2.23
C LEU A 23 4.55 11.32 -1.64
N ASP A 24 3.59 12.00 -2.24
CA ASP A 24 3.06 13.25 -1.72
C ASP A 24 2.45 13.05 -0.32
N THR A 25 1.64 12.00 -0.15
CA THR A 25 1.05 11.64 1.14
C THR A 25 2.12 11.34 2.19
N TRP A 26 3.16 10.62 1.81
CA TRP A 26 4.30 10.35 2.68
C TRP A 26 5.02 11.63 3.12
N ALA A 27 5.26 12.53 2.17
CA ALA A 27 5.90 13.82 2.46
C ALA A 27 5.04 14.70 3.36
N GLU A 28 3.74 14.77 3.12
CA GLU A 28 2.79 15.49 3.97
C GLU A 28 2.76 14.95 5.40
N ALA A 29 2.76 13.64 5.55
CA ALA A 29 2.82 12.99 6.86
C ALA A 29 4.13 13.34 7.61
N GLY A 30 5.26 13.31 6.92
CA GLY A 30 6.54 13.72 7.47
C GLY A 30 6.54 15.17 7.94
N ALA A 31 5.97 16.08 7.15
CA ALA A 31 5.81 17.49 7.51
C ALA A 31 4.86 17.68 8.72
N ALA A 32 3.90 16.80 8.91
CA ALA A 32 3.00 16.77 10.06
C ALA A 32 3.61 16.11 11.31
N GLY A 33 4.84 15.61 11.23
CA GLY A 33 5.58 15.02 12.36
C GLY A 33 5.48 13.49 12.47
N PHE A 34 4.92 12.82 11.48
CA PHE A 34 4.94 11.36 11.44
C PHE A 34 6.27 10.86 10.89
N ASP A 35 6.90 9.93 11.61
CA ASP A 35 8.09 9.23 11.14
C ASP A 35 7.78 7.74 11.03
N TRP A 36 7.64 7.28 9.79
CA TRP A 36 7.31 5.90 9.47
C TRP A 36 8.50 5.10 8.91
N SER A 37 9.69 5.68 8.92
CA SER A 37 10.90 5.01 8.41
C SER A 37 11.23 3.72 9.16
N ASP A 38 10.95 3.68 10.47
CA ASP A 38 11.25 2.56 11.37
C ASP A 38 10.02 1.68 11.70
N VAL A 39 8.93 1.83 10.96
CA VAL A 39 7.76 0.97 11.10
C VAL A 39 8.14 -0.49 10.77
N ASP A 40 7.65 -1.44 11.55
CA ASP A 40 8.01 -2.85 11.41
C ASP A 40 7.42 -3.49 10.16
N TYR A 41 6.16 -3.16 9.85
CA TYR A 41 5.44 -3.68 8.68
C TYR A 41 4.70 -2.58 7.94
N PHE A 42 4.77 -2.67 6.60
CA PHE A 42 4.02 -1.83 5.66
C PHE A 42 2.98 -2.71 4.98
N ILE A 43 1.73 -2.60 5.37
CA ILE A 43 0.63 -3.37 4.80
C ILE A 43 -0.05 -2.52 3.72
N ALA A 44 0.30 -2.79 2.47
CA ALA A 44 -0.14 -1.99 1.35
C ALA A 44 -1.23 -2.69 0.53
N HIS A 45 -2.05 -1.89 -0.14
CA HIS A 45 -2.86 -2.36 -1.25
C HIS A 45 -1.96 -2.97 -2.32
N GLN A 46 -2.36 -4.08 -2.91
CA GLN A 46 -1.51 -4.87 -3.80
C GLN A 46 -2.12 -5.02 -5.19
N THR A 47 -1.55 -4.29 -6.15
CA THR A 47 -1.86 -4.39 -7.58
C THR A 47 -0.87 -5.26 -8.33
N SER A 48 0.42 -5.09 -8.04
CA SER A 48 1.49 -5.92 -8.59
C SER A 48 2.73 -5.86 -7.72
N VAL A 49 3.59 -6.87 -7.84
CA VAL A 49 4.89 -6.90 -7.15
C VAL A 49 5.78 -5.74 -7.60
N VAL A 50 5.70 -5.34 -8.87
CA VAL A 50 6.45 -4.20 -9.41
C VAL A 50 6.06 -2.89 -8.71
N HIS A 51 4.77 -2.68 -8.44
CA HIS A 51 4.27 -1.52 -7.70
C HIS A 51 4.81 -1.49 -6.26
N ILE A 52 4.78 -2.62 -5.56
CA ILE A 52 5.30 -2.72 -4.19
C ILE A 52 6.79 -2.39 -4.16
N ARG A 53 7.58 -2.94 -5.08
CA ARG A 53 9.01 -2.65 -5.19
C ARG A 53 9.29 -1.18 -5.47
N ALA A 54 8.57 -0.62 -6.43
CA ALA A 54 8.72 0.80 -6.78
C ALA A 54 8.39 1.70 -5.58
N MET A 55 7.35 1.38 -4.83
CA MET A 55 6.97 2.13 -3.64
C MET A 55 8.02 1.99 -2.54
N ALA A 56 8.46 0.79 -2.22
CA ALA A 56 9.51 0.56 -1.21
C ALA A 56 10.78 1.33 -1.55
N ASN A 57 11.23 1.27 -2.80
CA ASN A 57 12.40 2.02 -3.25
C ASN A 57 12.22 3.54 -3.14
N ALA A 58 11.07 4.05 -3.57
CA ALA A 58 10.78 5.48 -3.54
C ALA A 58 10.67 6.03 -2.11
N LEU A 59 10.15 5.24 -1.18
CA LEU A 59 10.06 5.59 0.24
C LEU A 59 11.38 5.36 1.00
N GLY A 60 12.34 4.70 0.39
CA GLY A 60 13.63 4.37 1.03
C GLY A 60 13.52 3.33 2.14
N VAL A 61 12.53 2.44 2.07
CA VAL A 61 12.32 1.38 3.06
C VAL A 61 12.57 0.00 2.45
N PRO A 62 13.05 -0.98 3.27
CA PRO A 62 13.31 -2.31 2.76
C PRO A 62 12.05 -3.00 2.22
N GLU A 63 12.15 -3.59 1.03
CA GLU A 63 11.05 -4.36 0.42
C GLU A 63 10.58 -5.50 1.33
N SER A 64 11.48 -6.08 2.13
CA SER A 64 11.18 -7.15 3.09
C SER A 64 10.17 -6.77 4.16
N ARG A 65 9.93 -5.48 4.39
CA ARG A 65 8.91 -5.00 5.33
C ARG A 65 7.50 -4.93 4.73
N PHE A 66 7.36 -5.25 3.44
CA PHE A 66 6.08 -5.32 2.75
C PHE A 66 5.64 -6.78 2.56
N PRO A 67 4.83 -7.35 3.47
CA PRO A 67 4.27 -8.68 3.26
C PRO A 67 3.43 -8.73 1.98
N LEU A 68 3.51 -9.85 1.26
CA LEU A 68 2.82 -10.03 0.00
C LEU A 68 1.72 -11.08 0.11
N SER A 69 0.51 -10.72 -0.29
CA SER A 69 -0.59 -11.66 -0.54
C SER A 69 -0.82 -11.88 -2.04
N LEU A 70 -0.40 -10.92 -2.84
CA LEU A 70 -0.60 -10.88 -4.29
C LEU A 70 -0.11 -12.14 -5.04
N PRO A 71 1.07 -12.73 -4.74
CA PRO A 71 1.54 -13.89 -5.49
C PRO A 71 0.61 -15.10 -5.39
N THR A 72 -0.15 -15.21 -4.31
CA THR A 72 -1.07 -16.32 -4.07
C THR A 72 -2.52 -15.98 -4.41
N TYR A 73 -2.96 -14.76 -4.09
CA TYR A 73 -4.37 -14.36 -4.15
C TYR A 73 -4.67 -13.29 -5.19
N GLY A 74 -3.66 -12.73 -5.84
CA GLY A 74 -3.83 -11.66 -6.81
C GLY A 74 -4.30 -10.34 -6.19
N ASN A 75 -4.83 -9.46 -7.04
CA ASN A 75 -5.44 -8.21 -6.60
C ASN A 75 -6.87 -8.49 -6.13
N ILE A 76 -7.08 -8.41 -4.84
CA ILE A 76 -8.39 -8.66 -4.19
C ILE A 76 -9.09 -7.37 -3.79
N GLY A 77 -8.72 -6.25 -4.41
CA GLY A 77 -9.36 -4.95 -4.23
C GLY A 77 -9.24 -4.44 -2.79
N PRO A 78 -10.32 -3.87 -2.23
CA PRO A 78 -10.28 -3.26 -0.90
C PRO A 78 -10.01 -4.27 0.23
N ALA A 79 -10.14 -5.56 -0.01
CA ALA A 79 -9.80 -6.61 0.96
C ALA A 79 -8.29 -6.81 1.14
N ALA A 80 -7.44 -6.29 0.23
CA ALA A 80 -6.00 -6.55 0.25
C ALA A 80 -5.32 -6.13 1.56
N VAL A 81 -5.62 -4.94 2.07
CA VAL A 81 -5.00 -4.45 3.31
C VAL A 81 -5.43 -5.28 4.52
N PRO A 82 -6.71 -5.42 4.85
CA PRO A 82 -7.11 -6.20 6.02
C PRO A 82 -6.76 -7.69 5.90
N PHE A 83 -6.83 -8.26 4.71
CA PHE A 83 -6.47 -9.65 4.46
C PHE A 83 -4.97 -9.90 4.66
N THR A 84 -4.12 -9.04 4.13
CA THR A 84 -2.66 -9.14 4.29
C THR A 84 -2.27 -8.96 5.75
N LEU A 85 -2.87 -8.00 6.44
CA LEU A 85 -2.65 -7.81 7.88
C LEU A 85 -3.03 -9.07 8.67
N ALA A 86 -4.20 -9.66 8.40
CA ALA A 86 -4.67 -10.86 9.09
C ALA A 86 -3.71 -12.04 8.92
N ARG A 87 -3.07 -12.16 7.77
CA ARG A 87 -2.06 -13.21 7.51
C ARG A 87 -0.77 -13.04 8.29
N GLU A 88 -0.48 -11.83 8.75
CA GLU A 88 0.75 -11.51 9.49
C GLU A 88 0.56 -11.53 11.01
N VAL A 89 -0.64 -11.78 11.51
CA VAL A 89 -0.96 -11.71 12.96
C VAL A 89 -0.01 -12.55 13.82
N ASP A 90 0.35 -13.74 13.37
CA ASP A 90 1.24 -14.63 14.13
C ASP A 90 2.69 -14.13 14.20
N ARG A 91 3.04 -13.14 13.38
CA ARG A 91 4.37 -12.50 13.34
C ARG A 91 4.39 -11.19 14.10
N LEU A 92 3.25 -10.68 14.51
CA LEU A 92 3.12 -9.41 15.21
C LEU A 92 3.27 -9.62 16.71
N SER A 93 4.03 -8.73 17.34
CA SER A 93 4.24 -8.72 18.78
C SER A 93 3.81 -7.37 19.34
N SER A 94 3.42 -7.36 20.62
CA SER A 94 3.03 -6.13 21.30
C SER A 94 4.11 -5.04 21.18
N GLY A 95 3.68 -3.85 20.80
CA GLY A 95 4.53 -2.69 20.59
C GLY A 95 5.04 -2.53 19.16
N MET A 96 4.87 -3.51 18.28
CA MET A 96 5.20 -3.35 16.87
C MET A 96 4.34 -2.30 16.21
N ARG A 97 4.97 -1.50 15.35
CA ARG A 97 4.33 -0.46 14.56
C ARG A 97 4.01 -0.98 13.17
N VAL A 98 2.77 -0.82 12.75
CA VAL A 98 2.29 -1.27 11.45
C VAL A 98 1.66 -0.10 10.73
N LEU A 99 2.12 0.18 9.52
CA LEU A 99 1.54 1.20 8.65
C LEU A 99 0.64 0.55 7.61
N LEU A 100 -0.60 0.97 7.59
CA LEU A 100 -1.59 0.56 6.57
C LEU A 100 -1.60 1.60 5.45
N LEU A 101 -1.39 1.16 4.23
CA LEU A 101 -1.27 2.01 3.04
C LEU A 101 -2.40 1.67 2.06
N GLY A 102 -3.43 2.48 2.05
CA GLY A 102 -4.56 2.34 1.14
C GLY A 102 -4.46 3.26 -0.07
N ILE A 103 -4.92 2.77 -1.21
CA ILE A 103 -5.13 3.55 -2.41
C ILE A 103 -6.43 3.10 -3.06
N GLY A 104 -7.18 4.04 -3.60
CA GLY A 104 -8.44 3.75 -4.26
C GLY A 104 -8.74 4.69 -5.40
N SER A 105 -9.90 4.44 -6.01
CA SER A 105 -10.40 5.23 -7.14
C SER A 105 -10.45 6.72 -6.78
N GLY A 106 -10.13 7.51 -7.75
CA GLY A 106 -10.31 8.93 -7.55
C GLY A 106 -9.18 9.82 -8.09
N LEU A 107 -7.84 9.61 -7.87
CA LEU A 107 -7.19 8.70 -6.94
C LEU A 107 -7.20 9.26 -5.51
N ASN A 108 -7.30 8.37 -4.55
CA ASN A 108 -7.18 8.71 -3.13
C ASN A 108 -6.17 7.79 -2.45
N THR A 109 -5.37 8.34 -1.54
CA THR A 109 -4.54 7.55 -0.62
C THR A 109 -4.93 7.83 0.83
N SER A 110 -4.75 6.84 1.66
CA SER A 110 -5.02 6.94 3.09
C SER A 110 -4.03 6.08 3.83
N TYR A 111 -3.29 6.66 4.77
CA TYR A 111 -2.33 5.95 5.58
C TYR A 111 -2.76 5.99 7.04
N ALA A 112 -2.65 4.86 7.71
CA ALA A 112 -2.97 4.75 9.12
C ALA A 112 -1.92 3.91 9.85
N GLU A 113 -1.33 4.46 10.89
CA GLU A 113 -0.44 3.72 11.77
C GLU A 113 -1.21 3.08 12.90
N ILE A 114 -0.91 1.83 13.17
CA ILE A 114 -1.38 1.12 14.36
C ILE A 114 -0.20 0.60 15.17
N THR A 115 -0.33 0.61 16.48
CA THR A 115 0.58 -0.09 17.39
C THR A 115 -0.12 -1.38 17.82
N TRP A 116 0.55 -2.48 17.56
CA TRP A 116 -0.01 -3.82 17.82
C TRP A 116 -0.07 -4.15 19.30
#